data_5458b5df6435981421853249f57bbada
#
_entry.id   5458b5df6435981421853249f57bbada
#
_cell.length_a   1.000
_cell.length_b   1.000
_cell.length_c   1.000
_cell.angle_alpha   90.00
_cell.angle_beta   90.00
_cell.angle_gamma   90.00
#
_symmetry.space_group_name_H-M   'P 1'
#
loop_
_entity.id
_entity.type
_entity.pdbx_description
1 polymer ?
#
loop_
_entity_poly.entity_id
_entity_poly.type
_entity_poly.pdbx_seq_one_letter_code
_entity_poly.pdbx_strand_id
1 'polypeptide(L)'
;MKFENLYNQSISDNENKVIENWDKIDLLSASIDEREGKERFIFYEGPPTANGKPGIHHVIARTLKDSVCRYKTMRGYQVRRKAGWDTHGLPVEIEVEKKLSLSSKQDIEHYGIEKFNKECRDSVFEYESLWRKMTQRMGYLIDLDNPYITLDNNYIETEWWILDKMFKDNLIYEGHKILPYCPRCGTGLASHEVSQGYKEVKTNTLIAKFKKKNTENEYFLAWTTTPWTLAANIGLTVSPTETYVKAKQNDEIYYLSKTLAPSVLKSDYEILEEMKGTALEYQEYEQLMPFVTTNEKAFFVMLGDFVTTEDGTGIVHTAPAFGEDDYKVGKKYNMPVLNPVGDDGKSTTCLLYTSDAAD
;
A
#
# COMPACT_ATOMS: atom_id res chain seq x y z
N MET A 1 2.65 -6.81 57.20
CA MET A 1 3.63 -6.99 56.11
C MET A 1 4.65 -5.85 56.20
N LYS A 2 5.94 -6.16 56.33
CA LYS A 2 6.98 -5.15 56.16
C LYS A 2 7.39 -5.17 54.68
N PHE A 3 7.21 -4.06 54.01
CA PHE A 3 7.74 -3.90 52.66
C PHE A 3 9.25 -3.65 52.75
N GLU A 4 10.02 -4.33 51.91
CA GLU A 4 11.46 -4.08 51.82
C GLU A 4 11.71 -2.70 51.18
N ASN A 5 12.76 -2.03 51.65
CA ASN A 5 13.18 -0.76 51.09
C ASN A 5 13.96 -1.01 49.77
N LEU A 6 13.37 -0.68 48.64
CA LEU A 6 13.93 -0.92 47.31
C LEU A 6 15.02 0.10 46.90
N TYR A 7 15.20 1.17 47.68
CA TYR A 7 16.13 2.27 47.32
C TYR A 7 17.61 1.87 47.27
N ASN A 8 18.00 0.80 47.89
CA ASN A 8 19.39 0.34 47.97
C ASN A 8 19.69 -0.87 47.05
N GLN A 9 18.77 -1.24 46.17
CA GLN A 9 18.94 -2.39 45.26
C GLN A 9 18.94 -1.94 43.82
N SER A 10 19.69 -2.62 42.95
CA SER A 10 19.64 -2.42 41.50
C SER A 10 18.22 -2.72 41.01
N ILE A 11 17.64 -1.81 40.23
CA ILE A 11 16.33 -1.99 39.59
C ILE A 11 16.32 -3.29 38.77
N SER A 12 17.38 -3.54 38.00
CA SER A 12 17.51 -4.73 37.18
C SER A 12 17.53 -6.03 38.00
N ASP A 13 18.20 -6.03 39.14
CA ASP A 13 18.25 -7.21 40.01
C ASP A 13 16.90 -7.49 40.65
N ASN A 14 16.16 -6.46 41.04
CA ASN A 14 14.80 -6.61 41.55
C ASN A 14 13.84 -7.14 40.51
N GLU A 15 13.91 -6.62 39.28
CA GLU A 15 13.11 -7.11 38.15
C GLU A 15 13.39 -8.60 37.87
N ASN A 16 14.66 -9.01 37.87
CA ASN A 16 15.04 -10.41 37.67
C ASN A 16 14.48 -11.31 38.78
N LYS A 17 14.56 -10.89 40.06
CA LYS A 17 13.94 -11.63 41.17
C LYS A 17 12.42 -11.77 41.00
N VAL A 18 11.76 -10.74 40.51
CA VAL A 18 10.31 -10.80 40.24
C VAL A 18 10.00 -11.80 39.14
N ILE A 19 10.75 -11.77 38.03
CA ILE A 19 10.58 -12.72 36.93
C ILE A 19 10.81 -14.15 37.41
N GLU A 20 11.92 -14.40 38.13
CA GLU A 20 12.20 -15.72 38.72
C GLU A 20 11.06 -16.25 39.65
N ASN A 21 10.42 -15.32 40.38
CA ASN A 21 9.31 -15.68 41.22
C ASN A 21 8.04 -15.98 40.40
N TRP A 22 7.80 -15.25 39.32
CA TRP A 22 6.69 -15.54 38.42
C TRP A 22 6.84 -16.88 37.71
N ASP A 23 8.07 -17.24 37.31
CA ASP A 23 8.36 -18.52 36.68
C ASP A 23 8.14 -19.70 37.69
N LYS A 24 8.55 -19.52 38.95
CA LYS A 24 8.36 -20.55 40.02
C LYS A 24 6.90 -20.89 40.27
N ILE A 25 6.00 -19.93 40.15
CA ILE A 25 4.57 -20.12 40.42
C ILE A 25 3.75 -20.30 39.14
N ASP A 26 4.39 -20.31 37.98
CA ASP A 26 3.72 -20.25 36.66
C ASP A 26 2.59 -19.23 36.66
N LEU A 27 2.97 -17.96 36.85
CA LEU A 27 2.01 -16.87 37.07
C LEU A 27 0.97 -16.76 35.97
N LEU A 28 1.34 -17.03 34.70
CA LEU A 28 0.40 -16.95 33.58
C LEU A 28 -0.70 -18.00 33.73
N SER A 29 -0.35 -19.27 33.87
CA SER A 29 -1.31 -20.38 34.05
C SER A 29 -2.13 -20.19 35.32
N ALA A 30 -1.50 -19.86 36.44
CA ALA A 30 -2.19 -19.59 37.69
C ALA A 30 -3.23 -18.47 37.56
N SER A 31 -2.90 -17.39 36.84
CA SER A 31 -3.82 -16.26 36.61
C SER A 31 -5.04 -16.63 35.77
N ILE A 32 -4.91 -17.62 34.89
CA ILE A 32 -5.98 -18.14 34.04
C ILE A 32 -6.85 -19.11 34.83
N ASP A 33 -6.23 -20.04 35.57
CA ASP A 33 -6.91 -21.10 36.30
C ASP A 33 -7.72 -20.58 37.48
N GLU A 34 -7.19 -19.60 38.23
CA GLU A 34 -7.96 -18.91 39.30
C GLU A 34 -9.25 -18.23 38.81
N ARG A 35 -9.35 -18.00 37.52
CA ARG A 35 -10.50 -17.35 36.86
C ARG A 35 -11.27 -18.31 35.99
N GLU A 36 -11.15 -19.61 36.19
CA GLU A 36 -11.95 -20.58 35.47
C GLU A 36 -13.45 -20.35 35.69
N GLY A 37 -14.21 -20.40 34.60
CA GLY A 37 -15.66 -20.12 34.60
C GLY A 37 -16.05 -18.63 34.67
N LYS A 38 -15.10 -17.70 34.75
CA LYS A 38 -15.36 -16.27 34.63
C LYS A 38 -15.52 -15.84 33.15
N GLU A 39 -16.00 -14.62 32.95
CA GLU A 39 -16.07 -14.03 31.63
C GLU A 39 -14.70 -14.05 30.93
N ARG A 40 -14.67 -14.48 29.67
CA ARG A 40 -13.43 -14.64 28.92
C ARG A 40 -13.06 -13.35 28.21
N PHE A 41 -11.78 -12.99 28.28
CA PHE A 41 -11.14 -12.02 27.41
C PHE A 41 -10.00 -12.73 26.68
N ILE A 42 -10.19 -12.94 25.37
CA ILE A 42 -9.23 -13.68 24.54
C ILE A 42 -8.32 -12.68 23.84
N PHE A 43 -7.02 -12.87 23.96
CA PHE A 43 -6.02 -12.06 23.31
C PHE A 43 -5.08 -12.91 22.46
N TYR A 44 -4.98 -12.54 21.20
CA TYR A 44 -3.96 -13.04 20.27
C TYR A 44 -2.99 -11.93 19.96
N GLU A 45 -1.69 -12.19 20.06
CA GLU A 45 -0.64 -11.25 19.67
C GLU A 45 -0.79 -10.89 18.18
N GLY A 46 -0.64 -9.59 17.84
CA GLY A 46 -0.34 -9.20 16.48
C GLY A 46 1.11 -9.62 16.21
N PRO A 47 1.35 -10.64 15.38
CA PRO A 47 2.62 -11.34 15.37
C PRO A 47 3.72 -10.46 14.79
N PRO A 48 4.87 -10.32 15.47
CA PRO A 48 6.02 -9.68 14.86
C PRO A 48 6.60 -10.59 13.79
N THR A 49 7.12 -9.98 12.72
CA THR A 49 7.97 -10.70 11.77
C THR A 49 9.33 -10.93 12.41
N ALA A 50 9.71 -12.18 12.63
CA ALA A 50 10.97 -12.54 13.30
C ALA A 50 12.16 -12.52 12.31
N ASN A 51 12.21 -11.54 11.43
CA ASN A 51 13.25 -11.38 10.39
C ASN A 51 14.42 -10.49 10.81
N GLY A 52 14.45 -10.02 12.06
CA GLY A 52 15.49 -9.15 12.58
C GLY A 52 15.47 -9.00 14.09
N LYS A 53 16.46 -8.27 14.63
CA LYS A 53 16.57 -8.02 16.08
C LYS A 53 15.44 -7.10 16.54
N PRO A 54 14.83 -7.38 17.72
CA PRO A 54 13.81 -6.51 18.28
C PRO A 54 14.35 -5.11 18.62
N GLY A 55 13.58 -4.07 18.30
CA GLY A 55 13.91 -2.68 18.63
C GLY A 55 13.04 -2.10 19.76
N ILE A 56 13.38 -0.91 20.24
CA ILE A 56 12.68 -0.26 21.35
C ILE A 56 11.18 0.00 21.07
N HIS A 57 10.81 0.28 19.83
CA HIS A 57 9.40 0.45 19.44
C HIS A 57 8.57 -0.81 19.66
N HIS A 58 9.17 -1.99 19.54
CA HIS A 58 8.48 -3.25 19.85
C HIS A 58 8.20 -3.39 21.37
N VAL A 59 9.10 -2.87 22.22
CA VAL A 59 8.89 -2.85 23.68
C VAL A 59 7.67 -2.00 24.03
N ILE A 60 7.54 -0.80 23.44
CA ILE A 60 6.40 0.09 23.68
C ILE A 60 5.09 -0.58 23.30
N ALA A 61 5.00 -1.14 22.09
CA ALA A 61 3.79 -1.83 21.63
C ALA A 61 3.41 -3.01 22.52
N ARG A 62 4.38 -3.82 22.94
CA ARG A 62 4.17 -4.97 23.83
C ARG A 62 3.73 -4.56 25.22
N THR A 63 4.32 -3.50 25.77
CA THR A 63 3.92 -2.95 27.08
C THR A 63 2.46 -2.49 27.08
N LEU A 64 2.02 -1.81 26.02
CA LEU A 64 0.61 -1.39 25.89
C LEU A 64 -0.34 -2.59 25.84
N LYS A 65 -0.03 -3.61 25.05
CA LYS A 65 -0.82 -4.84 24.96
C LYS A 65 -0.90 -5.58 26.30
N ASP A 66 0.24 -5.76 26.97
CA ASP A 66 0.30 -6.40 28.30
C ASP A 66 -0.50 -5.63 29.34
N SER A 67 -0.44 -4.30 29.32
CA SER A 67 -1.20 -3.45 30.24
C SER A 67 -2.71 -3.69 30.13
N VAL A 68 -3.24 -3.83 28.93
CA VAL A 68 -4.65 -4.16 28.69
C VAL A 68 -5.00 -5.54 29.23
N CYS A 69 -4.18 -6.54 28.93
CA CYS A 69 -4.39 -7.91 29.39
C CYS A 69 -4.32 -8.01 30.94
N ARG A 70 -3.36 -7.33 31.57
CA ARG A 70 -3.24 -7.25 33.04
C ARG A 70 -4.44 -6.54 33.66
N TYR A 71 -4.86 -5.42 33.09
CA TYR A 71 -6.05 -4.70 33.54
C TYR A 71 -7.29 -5.59 33.51
N LYS A 72 -7.52 -6.32 32.42
CA LYS A 72 -8.64 -7.26 32.31
C LYS A 72 -8.54 -8.40 33.34
N THR A 73 -7.34 -8.94 33.55
CA THR A 73 -7.10 -9.94 34.60
C THR A 73 -7.44 -9.41 35.99
N MET A 74 -7.01 -8.20 36.34
CA MET A 74 -7.34 -7.55 37.61
C MET A 74 -8.83 -7.25 37.78
N ARG A 75 -9.54 -7.03 36.65
CA ARG A 75 -11.00 -6.87 36.63
C ARG A 75 -11.76 -8.18 36.78
N GLY A 76 -11.08 -9.31 36.88
CA GLY A 76 -11.66 -10.64 37.13
C GLY A 76 -11.98 -11.46 35.88
N TYR A 77 -11.57 -11.00 34.69
CA TYR A 77 -11.72 -11.79 33.46
C TYR A 77 -10.72 -12.95 33.42
N GLN A 78 -11.13 -14.07 32.83
CA GLN A 78 -10.20 -15.12 32.43
C GLN A 78 -9.52 -14.67 31.11
N VAL A 79 -8.24 -14.29 31.18
CA VAL A 79 -7.52 -13.71 30.05
C VAL A 79 -6.55 -14.73 29.46
N ARG A 80 -6.97 -15.39 28.37
CA ARG A 80 -6.09 -16.26 27.59
C ARG A 80 -5.31 -15.41 26.58
N ARG A 81 -3.97 -15.55 26.59
CA ARG A 81 -3.04 -14.71 25.84
C ARG A 81 -2.14 -15.61 25.03
N LYS A 82 -2.29 -15.60 23.71
CA LYS A 82 -1.52 -16.44 22.80
C LYS A 82 -0.51 -15.62 22.03
N ALA A 83 0.77 -15.98 22.09
CA ALA A 83 1.80 -15.41 21.26
C ALA A 83 1.62 -15.83 19.79
N GLY A 84 2.27 -15.12 18.87
CA GLY A 84 2.28 -15.45 17.46
C GLY A 84 3.56 -14.99 16.79
N TRP A 85 3.89 -15.64 15.67
CA TRP A 85 5.02 -15.30 14.82
C TRP A 85 4.56 -15.18 13.37
N ASP A 86 4.85 -14.03 12.77
CA ASP A 86 4.74 -13.83 11.32
C ASP A 86 6.03 -14.35 10.68
N THR A 87 5.90 -15.37 9.86
CA THR A 87 7.04 -16.21 9.46
C THR A 87 7.18 -16.37 7.94
N HIS A 88 6.46 -15.57 7.16
CA HIS A 88 6.52 -15.62 5.70
C HIS A 88 6.32 -14.24 5.06
N GLY A 89 6.37 -14.21 3.73
CA GLY A 89 6.16 -13.02 2.93
C GLY A 89 7.43 -12.22 2.68
N LEU A 90 7.25 -11.10 1.99
CA LEU A 90 8.31 -10.26 1.44
C LEU A 90 9.38 -9.82 2.46
N PRO A 91 9.06 -9.48 3.73
CA PRO A 91 10.09 -9.10 4.69
C PRO A 91 11.09 -10.22 5.00
N VAL A 92 10.65 -11.48 5.03
CA VAL A 92 11.53 -12.64 5.24
C VAL A 92 12.36 -12.89 3.98
N GLU A 93 11.72 -12.84 2.80
CA GLU A 93 12.38 -13.04 1.51
C GLU A 93 13.50 -12.03 1.28
N ILE A 94 13.26 -10.75 1.50
CA ILE A 94 14.27 -9.68 1.34
C ILE A 94 15.50 -9.90 2.25
N GLU A 95 15.31 -10.38 3.47
CA GLU A 95 16.43 -10.66 4.37
C GLU A 95 17.27 -11.84 3.87
N VAL A 96 16.61 -12.88 3.37
CA VAL A 96 17.30 -14.05 2.77
C VAL A 96 17.96 -13.69 1.45
N GLU A 97 17.32 -12.88 0.59
CA GLU A 97 17.94 -12.35 -0.63
C GLU A 97 19.26 -11.62 -0.33
N LYS A 98 19.26 -10.74 0.68
CA LYS A 98 20.48 -10.05 1.12
C LYS A 98 21.56 -11.02 1.58
N LYS A 99 21.19 -12.01 2.41
CA LYS A 99 22.09 -13.04 2.93
C LYS A 99 22.75 -13.85 1.79
N LEU A 100 21.97 -14.16 0.76
CA LEU A 100 22.39 -14.96 -0.40
C LEU A 100 22.95 -14.09 -1.55
N SER A 101 22.93 -12.76 -1.42
CA SER A 101 23.32 -11.80 -2.48
C SER A 101 22.51 -11.97 -3.77
N LEU A 102 21.22 -12.29 -3.65
CA LEU A 102 20.27 -12.33 -4.76
C LEU A 102 19.66 -10.93 -4.96
N SER A 103 19.38 -10.55 -6.19
CA SER A 103 18.92 -9.18 -6.51
C SER A 103 17.60 -9.12 -7.26
N SER A 104 17.10 -10.25 -7.75
CA SER A 104 15.88 -10.33 -8.55
C SER A 104 15.12 -11.63 -8.32
N LYS A 105 13.84 -11.64 -8.72
CA LYS A 105 13.04 -12.86 -8.76
C LYS A 105 13.67 -13.96 -9.62
N GLN A 106 14.28 -13.57 -10.73
CA GLN A 106 14.97 -14.50 -11.62
C GLN A 106 16.18 -15.17 -10.94
N ASP A 107 16.92 -14.43 -10.09
CA ASP A 107 18.02 -15.01 -9.31
C ASP A 107 17.50 -16.06 -8.33
N ILE A 108 16.33 -15.83 -7.70
CA ILE A 108 15.69 -16.79 -6.81
C ILE A 108 15.29 -18.06 -7.58
N GLU A 109 14.70 -17.90 -8.77
CA GLU A 109 14.32 -19.03 -9.63
C GLU A 109 15.54 -19.86 -10.05
N HIS A 110 16.65 -19.21 -10.40
CA HIS A 110 17.93 -19.88 -10.73
C HIS A 110 18.58 -20.55 -9.51
N TYR A 111 18.50 -19.94 -8.34
CA TYR A 111 18.97 -20.54 -7.08
C TYR A 111 18.19 -21.79 -6.73
N GLY A 112 16.92 -21.81 -7.06
CA GLY A 112 15.97 -22.90 -6.85
C GLY A 112 14.98 -22.58 -5.71
N ILE A 113 13.69 -22.56 -6.04
CA ILE A 113 12.59 -22.17 -5.14
C ILE A 113 12.60 -23.00 -3.86
N GLU A 114 12.78 -24.33 -3.96
CA GLU A 114 12.81 -25.22 -2.78
C GLU A 114 13.95 -24.87 -1.82
N LYS A 115 15.14 -24.60 -2.37
CA LYS A 115 16.32 -24.21 -1.56
C LYS A 115 16.09 -22.85 -0.90
N PHE A 116 15.56 -21.90 -1.65
CA PHE A 116 15.25 -20.57 -1.15
C PHE A 116 14.21 -20.62 -0.02
N ASN A 117 13.12 -21.38 -0.20
CA ASN A 117 12.10 -21.59 0.84
C ASN A 117 12.69 -22.24 2.10
N LYS A 118 13.65 -23.15 1.94
CA LYS A 118 14.35 -23.74 3.10
C LYS A 118 15.16 -22.69 3.86
N GLU A 119 15.91 -21.84 3.15
CA GLU A 119 16.67 -20.74 3.77
C GLU A 119 15.73 -19.75 4.49
N CYS A 120 14.56 -19.43 3.92
CA CYS A 120 13.56 -18.62 4.56
C CYS A 120 13.05 -19.24 5.87
N ARG A 121 12.73 -20.54 5.87
CA ARG A 121 12.32 -21.25 7.09
C ARG A 121 13.40 -21.23 8.17
N ASP A 122 14.63 -21.49 7.80
CA ASP A 122 15.74 -21.52 8.73
C ASP A 122 16.02 -20.13 9.32
N SER A 123 15.91 -19.08 8.49
CA SER A 123 16.12 -17.70 8.88
C SER A 123 15.12 -17.18 9.92
N VAL A 124 13.85 -17.54 9.78
CA VAL A 124 12.78 -17.05 10.69
C VAL A 124 13.05 -17.41 12.13
N PHE A 125 13.54 -18.62 12.41
CA PHE A 125 13.79 -19.09 13.78
C PHE A 125 15.13 -18.62 14.37
N GLU A 126 16.00 -18.02 13.56
CA GLU A 126 17.26 -17.45 14.02
C GLU A 126 17.05 -16.33 15.05
N TYR A 127 16.06 -15.48 14.84
CA TYR A 127 15.77 -14.34 15.71
C TYR A 127 14.73 -14.63 16.79
N GLU A 128 13.97 -15.71 16.69
CA GLU A 128 12.88 -16.04 17.64
C GLU A 128 13.41 -16.10 19.08
N SER A 129 14.59 -16.67 19.30
CA SER A 129 15.19 -16.75 20.63
C SER A 129 15.48 -15.37 21.25
N LEU A 130 15.88 -14.39 20.45
CA LEU A 130 16.11 -13.02 20.91
C LEU A 130 14.79 -12.31 21.27
N TRP A 131 13.77 -12.52 20.48
CA TRP A 131 12.43 -12.01 20.72
C TRP A 131 11.83 -12.61 22.00
N ARG A 132 11.99 -13.90 22.22
CA ARG A 132 11.56 -14.61 23.44
C ARG A 132 12.26 -14.02 24.67
N LYS A 133 13.58 -13.89 24.64
CA LYS A 133 14.37 -13.28 25.72
C LYS A 133 13.93 -11.86 26.04
N MET A 134 13.72 -11.01 25.02
CA MET A 134 13.22 -9.66 25.21
C MET A 134 11.84 -9.67 25.86
N THR A 135 10.92 -10.49 25.37
CA THR A 135 9.55 -10.61 25.87
C THR A 135 9.52 -11.02 27.35
N GLN A 136 10.31 -12.01 27.71
CA GLN A 136 10.48 -12.45 29.11
C GLN A 136 11.12 -11.35 29.97
N ARG A 137 12.20 -10.72 29.47
CA ARG A 137 12.93 -9.68 30.22
C ARG A 137 12.07 -8.44 30.52
N MET A 138 11.17 -8.05 29.62
CA MET A 138 10.24 -6.96 29.88
C MET A 138 9.05 -7.35 30.75
N GLY A 139 8.92 -8.62 31.11
CA GLY A 139 7.84 -9.14 31.94
C GLY A 139 6.48 -9.22 31.23
N TYR A 140 6.47 -9.33 29.91
CA TYR A 140 5.23 -9.50 29.14
C TYR A 140 4.66 -10.90 29.39
N LEU A 141 3.51 -10.97 30.08
CA LEU A 141 2.83 -12.23 30.38
C LEU A 141 2.02 -12.72 29.18
N ILE A 142 2.60 -13.62 28.41
CA ILE A 142 1.96 -14.21 27.23
C ILE A 142 2.46 -15.64 27.03
N ASP A 143 1.60 -16.53 26.53
CA ASP A 143 1.95 -17.91 26.21
C ASP A 143 2.88 -17.96 25.00
N LEU A 144 4.18 -18.09 25.27
CA LEU A 144 5.25 -18.23 24.29
C LEU A 144 5.53 -19.69 23.92
N ASP A 145 4.99 -20.65 24.68
CA ASP A 145 5.27 -22.07 24.47
C ASP A 145 4.31 -22.71 23.47
N ASN A 146 3.12 -22.12 23.32
CA ASN A 146 2.12 -22.55 22.35
C ASN A 146 1.74 -21.39 21.41
N PRO A 147 2.69 -20.76 20.72
CA PRO A 147 2.38 -19.66 19.80
C PRO A 147 1.61 -20.19 18.58
N TYR A 148 0.90 -19.32 17.87
CA TYR A 148 0.55 -19.62 16.50
C TYR A 148 1.67 -19.15 15.57
N ILE A 149 1.94 -19.92 14.52
CA ILE A 149 3.02 -19.66 13.58
C ILE A 149 2.41 -19.69 12.18
N THR A 150 2.55 -18.59 11.43
CA THR A 150 1.80 -18.44 10.19
C THR A 150 2.28 -19.39 9.08
N LEU A 151 3.50 -19.97 9.17
CA LEU A 151 3.98 -20.98 8.22
C LEU A 151 3.50 -22.42 8.56
N ASP A 152 2.84 -22.63 9.72
CA ASP A 152 2.37 -23.96 10.08
C ASP A 152 1.16 -24.37 9.23
N ASN A 153 1.13 -25.63 8.83
CA ASN A 153 0.04 -26.16 8.00
C ASN A 153 -1.34 -25.97 8.66
N ASN A 154 -1.44 -26.16 9.97
CA ASN A 154 -2.71 -25.96 10.69
C ASN A 154 -3.22 -24.52 10.58
N TYR A 155 -2.31 -23.54 10.57
CA TYR A 155 -2.68 -22.13 10.36
C TYR A 155 -3.16 -21.92 8.94
N ILE A 156 -2.39 -22.39 7.95
CA ILE A 156 -2.70 -22.26 6.51
C ILE A 156 -4.01 -22.97 6.16
N GLU A 157 -4.24 -24.18 6.66
CA GLU A 157 -5.48 -24.93 6.43
C GLU A 157 -6.70 -24.21 7.03
N THR A 158 -6.54 -23.59 8.21
CA THR A 158 -7.61 -22.80 8.83
C THR A 158 -7.95 -21.57 8.01
N GLU A 159 -6.93 -20.88 7.49
CA GLU A 159 -7.11 -19.73 6.60
C GLU A 159 -7.83 -20.13 5.31
N TRP A 160 -7.43 -21.22 4.67
CA TRP A 160 -8.07 -21.74 3.48
C TRP A 160 -9.53 -22.15 3.74
N TRP A 161 -9.80 -22.74 4.90
CA TRP A 161 -11.18 -23.05 5.29
C TRP A 161 -12.04 -21.80 5.43
N ILE A 162 -11.51 -20.72 6.00
CA ILE A 162 -12.21 -19.44 6.09
C ILE A 162 -12.49 -18.88 4.69
N LEU A 163 -11.48 -18.86 3.81
CA LEU A 163 -11.61 -18.38 2.44
C LEU A 163 -12.63 -19.20 1.64
N ASP A 164 -12.61 -20.54 1.75
CA ASP A 164 -13.59 -21.41 1.11
C ASP A 164 -15.02 -21.09 1.56
N LYS A 165 -15.20 -20.87 2.87
CA LYS A 165 -16.51 -20.49 3.40
C LYS A 165 -16.96 -19.12 2.87
N MET A 166 -16.09 -18.13 2.86
CA MET A 166 -16.39 -16.79 2.33
C MET A 166 -16.72 -16.86 0.83
N PHE A 167 -16.01 -17.70 0.08
CA PHE A 167 -16.30 -17.92 -1.34
C PHE A 167 -17.69 -18.55 -1.56
N LYS A 168 -18.05 -19.57 -0.78
CA LYS A 168 -19.38 -20.21 -0.83
C LYS A 168 -20.50 -19.25 -0.44
N ASP A 169 -20.23 -18.31 0.45
CA ASP A 169 -21.17 -17.27 0.89
C ASP A 169 -21.21 -16.06 -0.08
N ASN A 170 -20.54 -16.12 -1.24
CA ASN A 170 -20.41 -15.06 -2.25
C ASN A 170 -19.84 -13.74 -1.69
N LEU A 171 -18.99 -13.79 -0.67
CA LEU A 171 -18.29 -12.64 -0.10
C LEU A 171 -16.95 -12.35 -0.80
N ILE A 172 -16.44 -13.32 -1.57
CA ILE A 172 -15.23 -13.18 -2.38
C ILE A 172 -15.64 -13.20 -3.86
N TYR A 173 -15.11 -12.24 -4.60
CA TYR A 173 -15.33 -12.10 -6.04
C TYR A 173 -14.05 -11.68 -6.75
N GLU A 174 -13.95 -11.97 -8.04
CA GLU A 174 -12.86 -11.48 -8.87
C GLU A 174 -13.06 -9.99 -9.19
N GLY A 175 -12.03 -9.19 -8.98
CA GLY A 175 -12.09 -7.74 -9.18
C GLY A 175 -10.72 -7.13 -9.37
N HIS A 176 -10.71 -5.86 -9.81
CA HIS A 176 -9.50 -5.08 -9.99
C HIS A 176 -9.38 -4.01 -8.91
N LYS A 177 -8.17 -3.78 -8.42
CA LYS A 177 -7.83 -2.69 -7.52
C LYS A 177 -6.49 -2.08 -7.94
N ILE A 178 -6.43 -0.76 -7.98
CA ILE A 178 -5.17 -0.08 -8.25
C ILE A 178 -4.35 -0.06 -6.98
N LEU A 179 -3.15 -0.63 -7.07
CA LEU A 179 -2.19 -0.72 -5.97
C LEU A 179 -0.80 -0.30 -6.47
N PRO A 180 0.04 0.30 -5.61
CA PRO A 180 1.46 0.42 -5.89
C PRO A 180 2.05 -0.97 -6.16
N TYR A 181 2.89 -1.06 -7.17
CA TYR A 181 3.49 -2.31 -7.62
C TYR A 181 5.01 -2.19 -7.66
N CYS A 182 5.71 -3.18 -7.15
CA CYS A 182 7.17 -3.25 -7.21
C CYS A 182 7.63 -4.18 -8.34
N PRO A 183 8.19 -3.66 -9.44
CA PRO A 183 8.63 -4.51 -10.55
C PRO A 183 9.84 -5.40 -10.18
N ARG A 184 10.65 -5.00 -9.18
CA ARG A 184 11.76 -5.82 -8.68
C ARG A 184 11.26 -7.07 -7.97
N CYS A 185 10.27 -6.91 -7.09
CA CYS A 185 9.72 -8.01 -6.31
C CYS A 185 8.60 -8.77 -7.05
N GLY A 186 8.04 -8.19 -8.13
CA GLY A 186 6.94 -8.78 -8.89
C GLY A 186 5.63 -8.85 -8.09
N THR A 187 5.39 -7.89 -7.18
CA THR A 187 4.22 -7.92 -6.29
C THR A 187 3.65 -6.53 -5.99
N GLY A 188 2.36 -6.49 -5.65
CA GLY A 188 1.72 -5.29 -5.10
C GLY A 188 2.26 -4.97 -3.71
N LEU A 189 2.31 -3.68 -3.39
CA LEU A 189 2.78 -3.18 -2.09
C LEU A 189 1.62 -2.70 -1.24
N ALA A 190 1.68 -2.97 0.06
CA ALA A 190 0.76 -2.43 1.04
C ALA A 190 1.11 -0.95 1.38
N SER A 191 0.12 -0.20 1.86
CA SER A 191 0.29 1.24 2.16
C SER A 191 1.43 1.52 3.14
N HIS A 192 1.64 0.66 4.14
CA HIS A 192 2.72 0.84 5.12
C HIS A 192 4.12 0.60 4.52
N GLU A 193 4.25 -0.24 3.50
CA GLU A 193 5.51 -0.47 2.79
C GLU A 193 5.88 0.74 1.94
N VAL A 194 4.89 1.31 1.24
CA VAL A 194 5.06 2.53 0.44
C VAL A 194 5.45 3.71 1.32
N SER A 195 4.79 3.89 2.48
CA SER A 195 5.07 5.02 3.38
C SER A 195 6.49 5.03 3.93
N GLN A 196 7.13 3.87 4.09
CA GLN A 196 8.53 3.77 4.55
C GLN A 196 9.55 4.26 3.52
N GLY A 197 9.17 4.23 2.23
CA GLY A 197 10.02 4.64 1.11
C GLY A 197 9.73 6.04 0.56
N TYR A 198 8.82 6.79 1.18
CA TYR A 198 8.42 8.11 0.68
C TYR A 198 9.60 9.08 0.66
N LYS A 199 9.79 9.74 -0.49
CA LYS A 199 10.83 10.75 -0.71
C LYS A 199 10.28 11.86 -1.60
N GLU A 200 10.71 13.09 -1.32
CA GLU A 200 10.55 14.18 -2.27
C GLU A 200 11.56 14.01 -3.41
N VAL A 201 11.07 13.97 -4.63
CA VAL A 201 11.90 13.85 -5.83
C VAL A 201 11.53 14.95 -6.82
N LYS A 202 12.53 15.41 -7.58
CA LYS A 202 12.28 16.29 -8.72
C LYS A 202 11.94 15.43 -9.94
N THR A 203 10.81 15.72 -10.57
CA THR A 203 10.38 15.05 -11.79
C THR A 203 10.12 16.08 -12.88
N ASN A 204 10.33 15.68 -14.13
CA ASN A 204 9.92 16.47 -15.26
C ASN A 204 8.40 16.41 -15.40
N THR A 205 7.77 17.55 -15.64
CA THR A 205 6.34 17.66 -15.89
C THR A 205 6.08 18.05 -17.34
N LEU A 206 4.93 17.64 -17.85
CA LEU A 206 4.56 17.87 -19.24
C LEU A 206 3.13 18.39 -19.33
N ILE A 207 2.89 19.34 -20.24
CA ILE A 207 1.56 19.71 -20.71
C ILE A 207 1.37 19.11 -22.10
N ALA A 208 0.44 18.16 -22.21
CA ALA A 208 0.11 17.50 -23.47
C ALA A 208 -1.09 18.20 -24.16
N LYS A 209 -1.04 18.28 -25.47
CA LYS A 209 -2.12 18.81 -26.32
C LYS A 209 -2.95 17.65 -26.87
N PHE A 210 -4.20 17.54 -26.45
CA PHE A 210 -5.14 16.54 -26.94
C PHE A 210 -6.05 17.19 -27.98
N LYS A 211 -5.89 16.83 -29.25
CA LYS A 211 -6.61 17.44 -30.35
C LYS A 211 -8.09 17.11 -30.28
N LYS A 212 -8.95 18.13 -30.22
CA LYS A 212 -10.40 17.94 -30.20
C LYS A 212 -10.88 17.40 -31.53
N LYS A 213 -11.73 16.37 -31.53
CA LYS A 213 -12.27 15.77 -32.74
C LYS A 213 -13.10 16.78 -33.53
N ASN A 214 -13.08 16.63 -34.85
CA ASN A 214 -13.84 17.45 -35.82
C ASN A 214 -13.48 18.94 -35.75
N THR A 215 -12.26 19.29 -35.33
CA THR A 215 -11.72 20.64 -35.35
C THR A 215 -10.32 20.62 -35.97
N GLU A 216 -9.89 21.77 -36.53
CA GLU A 216 -8.55 21.84 -37.12
C GLU A 216 -7.47 22.13 -36.08
N ASN A 217 -7.68 23.15 -35.20
CA ASN A 217 -6.66 23.70 -34.33
C ASN A 217 -7.17 23.89 -32.88
N GLU A 218 -8.06 23.02 -32.39
CA GLU A 218 -8.56 23.09 -31.02
C GLU A 218 -8.00 21.91 -30.17
N TYR A 219 -7.51 22.23 -28.99
CA TYR A 219 -6.83 21.27 -28.13
C TYR A 219 -7.26 21.39 -26.65
N PHE A 220 -7.44 20.26 -25.97
CA PHE A 220 -7.46 20.22 -24.54
C PHE A 220 -6.03 20.15 -24.02
N LEU A 221 -5.69 20.99 -23.01
CA LEU A 221 -4.38 20.98 -22.38
C LEU A 221 -4.46 20.19 -21.09
N ALA A 222 -3.77 19.07 -20.98
CA ALA A 222 -3.67 18.31 -19.75
C ALA A 222 -2.24 18.25 -19.26
N TRP A 223 -2.06 18.51 -17.95
CA TRP A 223 -0.76 18.45 -17.27
C TRP A 223 -0.56 17.11 -16.59
N THR A 224 0.66 16.60 -16.60
CA THR A 224 1.04 15.36 -15.91
C THR A 224 2.44 15.44 -15.33
N THR A 225 2.63 14.78 -14.19
CA THR A 225 3.93 14.48 -13.56
C THR A 225 4.46 13.11 -13.95
N THR A 226 3.67 12.33 -14.69
CA THR A 226 3.98 10.96 -15.12
C THR A 226 3.79 10.76 -16.60
N PRO A 227 4.66 11.37 -17.46
CA PRO A 227 4.49 11.33 -18.91
C PRO A 227 4.39 9.93 -19.52
N TRP A 228 5.01 8.93 -18.90
CA TRP A 228 4.96 7.54 -19.34
C TRP A 228 3.57 6.91 -19.30
N THR A 229 2.64 7.46 -18.50
CA THR A 229 1.25 6.97 -18.45
C THR A 229 0.39 7.48 -19.60
N LEU A 230 0.86 8.46 -20.38
CA LEU A 230 0.13 9.01 -21.54
C LEU A 230 -0.18 7.94 -22.60
N ALA A 231 0.64 6.90 -22.71
CA ALA A 231 0.40 5.78 -23.62
C ALA A 231 -0.86 4.96 -23.26
N ALA A 232 -1.28 5.01 -22.00
CA ALA A 232 -2.50 4.38 -21.49
C ALA A 232 -3.67 5.38 -21.34
N ASN A 233 -3.53 6.59 -21.86
CA ASN A 233 -4.61 7.57 -21.81
C ASN A 233 -5.85 7.06 -22.55
N ILE A 234 -7.00 7.15 -21.88
CA ILE A 234 -8.31 6.82 -22.45
C ILE A 234 -9.37 7.89 -22.24
N GLY A 235 -9.07 8.89 -21.44
CA GLY A 235 -9.99 9.98 -21.13
C GLY A 235 -9.28 11.20 -20.59
N LEU A 236 -10.01 12.31 -20.55
CA LEU A 236 -9.63 13.54 -19.86
C LEU A 236 -10.67 13.82 -18.79
N THR A 237 -10.26 14.22 -17.59
CA THR A 237 -11.18 14.52 -16.50
C THR A 237 -11.11 16.00 -16.13
N VAL A 238 -12.30 16.62 -15.98
CA VAL A 238 -12.48 18.01 -15.59
C VAL A 238 -13.39 18.09 -14.35
N SER A 239 -13.24 19.15 -13.56
CA SER A 239 -14.16 19.42 -12.44
C SER A 239 -15.50 19.93 -12.96
N PRO A 240 -16.64 19.38 -12.48
CA PRO A 240 -17.96 19.84 -12.92
C PRO A 240 -18.26 21.28 -12.51
N THR A 241 -17.67 21.74 -11.42
CA THR A 241 -17.98 23.05 -10.79
C THR A 241 -17.04 24.17 -11.21
N GLU A 242 -15.84 23.82 -11.69
CA GLU A 242 -14.84 24.79 -12.11
C GLU A 242 -15.22 25.48 -13.44
N THR A 243 -14.61 26.65 -13.65
CA THR A 243 -14.78 27.41 -14.90
C THR A 243 -13.60 27.17 -15.82
N TYR A 244 -13.89 26.77 -17.03
CA TYR A 244 -12.94 26.54 -18.11
C TYR A 244 -13.09 27.64 -19.16
N VAL A 245 -12.01 27.87 -19.91
CA VAL A 245 -11.97 28.82 -21.01
C VAL A 245 -11.61 28.14 -22.31
N LYS A 246 -12.22 28.64 -23.37
CA LYS A 246 -11.76 28.48 -24.76
C LYS A 246 -10.90 29.68 -25.09
N ALA A 247 -9.59 29.52 -25.10
CA ALA A 247 -8.62 30.58 -25.22
C ALA A 247 -7.85 30.42 -26.55
N LYS A 248 -7.76 31.52 -27.32
CA LYS A 248 -6.96 31.54 -28.54
C LYS A 248 -5.58 32.12 -28.25
N GLN A 249 -4.56 31.40 -28.68
CA GLN A 249 -3.19 31.89 -28.69
C GLN A 249 -2.52 31.53 -30.00
N ASN A 250 -2.03 32.52 -30.69
CA ASN A 250 -1.58 32.39 -32.09
C ASN A 250 -2.70 31.83 -33.02
N ASP A 251 -2.42 30.73 -33.72
CA ASP A 251 -3.38 30.08 -34.62
C ASP A 251 -4.07 28.83 -33.95
N GLU A 252 -3.84 28.60 -32.67
CA GLU A 252 -4.40 27.48 -31.94
C GLU A 252 -5.40 27.91 -30.85
N ILE A 253 -6.34 27.06 -30.55
CA ILE A 253 -7.35 27.27 -29.51
C ILE A 253 -7.18 26.20 -28.45
N TYR A 254 -7.13 26.64 -27.20
CA TYR A 254 -6.88 25.77 -26.02
C TYR A 254 -8.06 25.77 -25.07
N TYR A 255 -8.39 24.60 -24.56
CA TYR A 255 -9.31 24.39 -23.43
C TYR A 255 -8.51 24.11 -22.17
N LEU A 256 -8.71 24.92 -21.13
CA LEU A 256 -8.06 24.78 -19.83
C LEU A 256 -8.83 25.55 -18.76
N SER A 257 -8.48 25.35 -17.47
CA SER A 257 -9.07 26.12 -16.37
C SER A 257 -8.83 27.62 -16.53
N LYS A 258 -9.87 28.42 -16.30
CA LYS A 258 -9.78 29.89 -16.29
C LYS A 258 -8.75 30.39 -15.28
N THR A 259 -8.71 29.80 -14.10
CA THR A 259 -7.79 30.15 -13.01
C THR A 259 -6.34 29.93 -13.40
N LEU A 260 -6.06 28.86 -14.14
CA LEU A 260 -4.70 28.47 -14.52
C LEU A 260 -4.25 29.01 -15.90
N ALA A 261 -5.17 29.54 -16.71
CA ALA A 261 -4.86 30.05 -18.04
C ALA A 261 -3.71 31.09 -18.04
N PRO A 262 -3.64 32.07 -17.10
CA PRO A 262 -2.55 33.04 -17.06
C PRO A 262 -1.18 32.42 -16.83
N SER A 263 -1.07 31.38 -16.00
CA SER A 263 0.19 30.71 -15.68
C SER A 263 0.64 29.78 -16.80
N VAL A 264 -0.30 29.14 -17.50
CA VAL A 264 -0.06 28.17 -18.56
C VAL A 264 0.27 28.87 -19.88
N LEU A 265 -0.58 29.81 -20.31
CA LEU A 265 -0.45 30.51 -21.57
C LEU A 265 0.49 31.72 -21.50
N LYS A 266 0.75 32.23 -20.29
CA LYS A 266 1.66 33.35 -19.95
C LYS A 266 1.24 34.70 -20.48
N SER A 267 1.28 34.94 -21.79
CA SER A 267 0.95 36.23 -22.43
C SER A 267 0.30 36.02 -23.80
N ASP A 268 -0.36 37.06 -24.29
CA ASP A 268 -0.88 37.14 -25.68
C ASP A 268 -1.90 36.05 -26.04
N TYR A 269 -2.90 35.85 -25.17
CA TYR A 269 -4.06 35.03 -25.48
C TYR A 269 -5.37 35.80 -25.33
N GLU A 270 -6.39 35.37 -26.05
CA GLU A 270 -7.75 35.93 -26.04
C GLU A 270 -8.72 34.85 -25.51
N ILE A 271 -9.55 35.19 -24.54
CA ILE A 271 -10.63 34.29 -24.09
C ILE A 271 -11.80 34.47 -25.07
N LEU A 272 -12.11 33.41 -25.80
CA LEU A 272 -13.23 33.40 -26.75
C LEU A 272 -14.55 33.02 -26.05
N GLU A 273 -14.49 32.12 -25.07
CA GLU A 273 -15.66 31.60 -24.38
C GLU A 273 -15.30 31.13 -22.96
N GLU A 274 -16.23 31.29 -22.04
CA GLU A 274 -16.16 30.74 -20.69
C GLU A 274 -17.28 29.72 -20.49
N MET A 275 -16.97 28.58 -19.84
CA MET A 275 -17.94 27.51 -19.64
C MET A 275 -17.69 26.76 -18.32
N LYS A 276 -18.70 26.08 -17.78
CA LYS A 276 -18.51 25.11 -16.69
C LYS A 276 -17.98 23.79 -17.23
N GLY A 277 -17.26 23.04 -16.38
CA GLY A 277 -16.75 21.73 -16.78
C GLY A 277 -17.82 20.77 -17.29
N THR A 278 -19.06 20.91 -16.81
CA THR A 278 -20.21 20.14 -17.31
C THR A 278 -20.48 20.35 -18.80
N ALA A 279 -20.12 21.48 -19.38
CA ALA A 279 -20.27 21.75 -20.83
C ALA A 279 -19.20 21.03 -21.68
N LEU A 280 -18.13 20.55 -21.04
CA LEU A 280 -17.07 19.78 -21.71
C LEU A 280 -17.33 18.28 -21.69
N GLU A 281 -18.28 17.80 -20.86
CA GLU A 281 -18.57 16.37 -20.72
C GLU A 281 -18.90 15.73 -22.08
N TYR A 282 -18.34 14.54 -22.31
CA TYR A 282 -18.44 13.77 -23.56
C TYR A 282 -17.86 14.42 -24.82
N GLN A 283 -17.19 15.57 -24.73
CA GLN A 283 -16.45 16.09 -25.87
C GLN A 283 -15.31 15.15 -26.22
N GLU A 284 -15.22 14.74 -27.48
CA GLU A 284 -14.27 13.76 -27.96
C GLU A 284 -12.96 14.40 -28.42
N TYR A 285 -11.85 13.67 -28.29
CA TYR A 285 -10.54 14.07 -28.80
C TYR A 285 -9.87 12.89 -29.53
N GLU A 286 -8.85 13.21 -30.32
CA GLU A 286 -8.05 12.21 -31.05
C GLU A 286 -7.07 11.56 -30.07
N GLN A 287 -6.90 10.22 -30.14
CA GLN A 287 -5.94 9.50 -29.29
C GLN A 287 -4.55 10.10 -29.46
N LEU A 288 -3.89 10.48 -28.35
CA LEU A 288 -2.58 11.12 -28.38
C LEU A 288 -1.48 10.18 -28.85
N MET A 289 -1.50 8.94 -28.33
CA MET A 289 -0.49 7.91 -28.60
C MET A 289 -1.19 6.60 -29.00
N PRO A 290 -1.33 6.30 -30.31
CA PRO A 290 -2.10 5.16 -30.80
C PRO A 290 -1.32 3.84 -30.73
N PHE A 291 -0.58 3.60 -29.65
CA PHE A 291 0.19 2.36 -29.45
C PHE A 291 -0.66 1.22 -28.86
N VAL A 292 -1.72 1.57 -28.16
CA VAL A 292 -2.68 0.62 -27.59
C VAL A 292 -4.05 0.91 -28.18
N THR A 293 -4.69 -0.10 -28.73
CA THR A 293 -6.02 0.02 -29.35
C THR A 293 -7.11 -0.52 -28.43
N THR A 294 -8.29 0.08 -28.48
CA THR A 294 -9.49 -0.42 -27.81
C THR A 294 -10.68 -0.37 -28.78
N ASN A 295 -11.54 -1.35 -28.69
CA ASN A 295 -12.83 -1.36 -29.39
C ASN A 295 -13.96 -0.76 -28.53
N GLU A 296 -13.66 -0.39 -27.29
CA GLU A 296 -14.61 0.21 -26.38
C GLU A 296 -14.64 1.72 -26.55
N LYS A 297 -15.71 2.37 -26.07
CA LYS A 297 -15.84 3.82 -26.12
C LYS A 297 -14.77 4.47 -25.22
N ALA A 298 -13.91 5.29 -25.83
CA ALA A 298 -12.80 5.97 -25.15
C ALA A 298 -12.54 7.36 -25.79
N PHE A 299 -11.56 8.10 -25.25
CA PHE A 299 -11.04 9.36 -25.76
C PHE A 299 -12.07 10.50 -25.77
N PHE A 300 -12.71 10.70 -24.61
CA PHE A 300 -13.62 11.82 -24.36
C PHE A 300 -13.42 12.40 -22.96
N VAL A 301 -14.00 13.59 -22.72
CA VAL A 301 -13.94 14.30 -21.45
C VAL A 301 -14.97 13.76 -20.46
N MET A 302 -14.54 13.54 -19.22
CA MET A 302 -15.33 13.04 -18.10
C MET A 302 -15.37 14.07 -16.97
N LEU A 303 -16.31 13.90 -16.03
CA LEU A 303 -16.43 14.72 -14.82
C LEU A 303 -15.91 13.98 -13.59
N GLY A 304 -15.02 14.63 -12.84
CA GLY A 304 -14.47 14.12 -11.59
C GLY A 304 -14.25 15.21 -10.55
N ASP A 305 -14.69 14.96 -9.32
CA ASP A 305 -14.61 15.92 -8.22
C ASP A 305 -13.19 16.08 -7.64
N PHE A 306 -12.26 15.19 -8.00
CA PHE A 306 -10.87 15.20 -7.54
C PHE A 306 -9.98 16.20 -8.31
N VAL A 307 -10.48 16.76 -9.41
CA VAL A 307 -9.71 17.73 -10.23
C VAL A 307 -9.64 19.08 -9.52
N THR A 308 -8.41 19.51 -9.22
CA THR A 308 -8.13 20.81 -8.59
C THR A 308 -7.65 21.85 -9.59
N THR A 309 -7.67 23.10 -9.17
CA THR A 309 -7.14 24.26 -9.92
C THR A 309 -5.97 24.92 -9.18
N GLU A 310 -5.27 24.17 -8.33
CA GLU A 310 -4.08 24.67 -7.62
C GLU A 310 -2.85 24.65 -8.52
N ASP A 311 -2.70 23.56 -9.30
CA ASP A 311 -1.59 23.36 -10.22
C ASP A 311 -2.04 22.81 -11.58
N GLY A 312 -1.16 22.86 -12.57
CA GLY A 312 -1.35 22.25 -13.89
C GLY A 312 -2.23 23.08 -14.82
N THR A 313 -3.23 22.45 -15.42
CA THR A 313 -4.13 23.05 -16.42
C THR A 313 -5.61 22.97 -16.03
N GLY A 314 -5.94 22.30 -14.92
CA GLY A 314 -7.32 22.01 -14.52
C GLY A 314 -7.98 20.89 -15.34
N ILE A 315 -7.25 20.25 -16.24
CA ILE A 315 -7.65 19.06 -16.98
C ILE A 315 -6.63 17.95 -16.66
N VAL A 316 -7.12 16.83 -16.17
CA VAL A 316 -6.30 15.67 -15.81
C VAL A 316 -6.40 14.63 -16.93
N HIS A 317 -5.26 14.15 -17.42
CA HIS A 317 -5.25 12.98 -18.26
C HIS A 317 -5.59 11.74 -17.44
N THR A 318 -6.45 10.87 -17.95
CA THR A 318 -6.99 9.73 -17.21
C THR A 318 -6.51 8.41 -17.80
N ALA A 319 -5.86 7.61 -16.95
CA ALA A 319 -5.34 6.27 -17.25
C ALA A 319 -5.71 5.30 -16.13
N PRO A 320 -6.85 4.60 -16.21
CA PRO A 320 -7.39 3.79 -15.12
C PRO A 320 -6.48 2.70 -14.55
N ALA A 321 -5.52 2.22 -15.33
CA ALA A 321 -4.54 1.25 -14.85
C ALA A 321 -3.50 1.84 -13.87
N PHE A 322 -3.35 3.17 -13.79
CA PHE A 322 -2.25 3.84 -13.10
C PHE A 322 -2.66 4.79 -11.96
N GLY A 323 -3.96 5.04 -11.78
CA GLY A 323 -4.46 5.92 -10.73
C GLY A 323 -5.76 5.40 -10.10
N GLU A 324 -5.89 5.51 -8.77
CA GLU A 324 -7.10 5.07 -8.07
C GLU A 324 -8.30 5.94 -8.45
N ASP A 325 -8.13 7.26 -8.53
CA ASP A 325 -9.20 8.18 -8.94
C ASP A 325 -9.51 8.04 -10.42
N ASP A 326 -8.51 7.81 -11.26
CA ASP A 326 -8.66 7.48 -12.68
C ASP A 326 -9.50 6.21 -12.87
N TYR A 327 -9.23 5.18 -12.06
CA TYR A 327 -9.99 3.93 -12.09
C TYR A 327 -11.45 4.15 -11.66
N LYS A 328 -11.69 4.93 -10.59
CA LYS A 328 -13.05 5.22 -10.10
C LYS A 328 -13.87 5.98 -11.16
N VAL A 329 -13.28 7.03 -11.76
CA VAL A 329 -13.98 7.79 -12.80
C VAL A 329 -14.14 6.96 -14.07
N GLY A 330 -13.12 6.20 -14.46
CA GLY A 330 -13.20 5.26 -15.60
C GLY A 330 -14.33 4.25 -15.43
N LYS A 331 -14.46 3.66 -14.27
CA LYS A 331 -15.56 2.73 -13.95
C LYS A 331 -16.96 3.40 -14.04
N LYS A 332 -17.08 4.65 -13.56
CA LYS A 332 -18.33 5.44 -13.65
C LYS A 332 -18.77 5.64 -15.10
N TYR A 333 -17.83 5.80 -16.02
CA TYR A 333 -18.09 6.03 -17.45
C TYR A 333 -17.96 4.76 -18.32
N ASN A 334 -17.77 3.59 -17.70
CA ASN A 334 -17.57 2.29 -18.37
C ASN A 334 -16.39 2.34 -19.36
N MET A 335 -15.27 2.93 -18.93
CA MET A 335 -14.07 3.04 -19.74
C MET A 335 -13.23 1.75 -19.66
N PRO A 336 -12.51 1.39 -20.74
CA PRO A 336 -11.57 0.27 -20.70
C PRO A 336 -10.41 0.55 -19.76
N VAL A 337 -9.78 -0.52 -19.26
CA VAL A 337 -8.54 -0.44 -18.49
C VAL A 337 -7.40 -0.90 -19.39
N LEU A 338 -6.63 0.06 -19.91
CA LEU A 338 -5.47 -0.23 -20.74
C LEU A 338 -4.21 -0.23 -19.88
N ASN A 339 -3.50 -1.36 -19.86
CA ASN A 339 -2.23 -1.49 -19.15
C ASN A 339 -1.13 -1.95 -20.12
N PRO A 340 -0.33 -1.01 -20.68
CA PRO A 340 0.79 -1.33 -21.55
C PRO A 340 2.09 -1.66 -20.79
N VAL A 341 2.03 -1.91 -19.48
CA VAL A 341 3.21 -2.22 -18.66
C VAL A 341 3.15 -3.66 -18.19
N GLY A 342 4.23 -4.39 -18.38
CA GLY A 342 4.38 -5.77 -17.93
C GLY A 342 4.77 -5.87 -16.44
N ASP A 343 4.82 -7.10 -15.94
CA ASP A 343 5.17 -7.41 -14.54
C ASP A 343 6.57 -6.97 -14.16
N ASP A 344 7.46 -6.81 -15.12
CA ASP A 344 8.82 -6.29 -14.95
C ASP A 344 8.90 -4.76 -14.92
N GLY A 345 7.76 -4.08 -14.99
CA GLY A 345 7.67 -2.61 -15.02
C GLY A 345 8.04 -1.99 -16.35
N LYS A 346 8.28 -2.80 -17.39
CA LYS A 346 8.62 -2.30 -18.73
C LYS A 346 7.40 -2.25 -19.62
N SER A 347 7.47 -1.37 -20.63
CA SER A 347 6.44 -1.30 -21.64
C SER A 347 6.36 -2.59 -22.48
N THR A 348 5.16 -3.15 -22.64
CA THR A 348 4.89 -4.35 -23.42
C THR A 348 4.81 -4.11 -24.94
N THR A 349 4.76 -2.84 -25.35
CA THR A 349 4.67 -2.41 -26.75
C THR A 349 5.85 -1.50 -27.11
N CYS A 350 5.96 -1.12 -28.36
CA CYS A 350 7.06 -0.31 -28.92
C CYS A 350 7.16 1.14 -28.35
N LEU A 351 6.90 1.31 -27.06
CA LEU A 351 7.07 2.56 -26.32
C LEU A 351 8.53 2.85 -25.94
N LEU A 352 9.43 1.92 -26.21
CA LEU A 352 10.88 2.02 -25.92
C LEU A 352 11.53 3.29 -26.51
N TYR A 353 11.01 3.78 -27.65
CA TYR A 353 11.53 5.00 -28.27
C TYR A 353 11.02 6.32 -27.66
N THR A 354 10.00 6.25 -26.81
CA THR A 354 9.43 7.45 -26.17
C THR A 354 9.90 7.63 -24.72
N SER A 355 10.33 6.55 -24.03
CA SER A 355 10.89 6.65 -22.69
C SER A 355 12.34 7.13 -22.69
N ASP A 356 13.15 6.78 -23.71
CA ASP A 356 14.53 7.27 -23.86
C ASP A 356 14.61 8.73 -24.34
N ALA A 357 13.50 9.30 -24.80
CA ALA A 357 13.42 10.72 -25.17
C ALA A 357 13.04 11.64 -24.00
N ALA A 358 12.79 11.08 -22.83
CA ALA A 358 12.42 11.82 -21.60
C ALA A 358 13.56 11.95 -20.59
N ASP A 359 14.78 11.44 -20.89
CA ASP A 359 16.01 11.65 -20.10
C ASP A 359 16.70 12.97 -20.47
#